data_e3f4da64cfc6b4a048325c23fa832a89
#
_entry.id   e3f4da64cfc6b4a048325c23fa832a89
#
_cell.length_a   1.000
_cell.length_b   1.000
_cell.length_c   1.000
_cell.angle_alpha   90.00
_cell.angle_beta   90.00
_cell.angle_gamma   90.00
#
_symmetry.space_group_name_H-M   'P 1'
#
loop_
_entity.id
_entity.type
_entity.pdbx_description
1 polymer ?
#
loop_
_entity_poly.entity_id
_entity_poly.type
_entity_poly.pdbx_seq_one_letter_code
_entity_poly.pdbx_strand_id
1 'polypeptide(L)'
;MKSLVLCACVLVLAFQSSSSSEIKDRLKSAVRSNLQKYAEPCFSENNATGDDRYTEEDIMTNLYAKPENAERTRKNGCVIACVMKKQDLMEGTNIKEAQVHVRINEVLMNDGPVQAEAHRIMRKCMKKVRSITQECEKSFSLHVCIVEAMDKLGQHNEHELDSDTEDEAVTEQAE
;
A
#
# COMPACT_ATOMS: atom_id res chain seq x y z
N MET A 1 28.17 36.20 -8.73
CA MET A 1 27.12 35.96 -7.74
C MET A 1 25.88 35.31 -8.34
N LYS A 2 25.45 35.61 -9.57
CA LYS A 2 24.28 34.97 -10.20
C LYS A 2 24.43 33.46 -10.49
N SER A 3 25.67 32.99 -10.75
CA SER A 3 25.95 31.58 -11.05
C SER A 3 25.86 30.67 -9.80
N LEU A 4 26.20 31.18 -8.61
CA LEU A 4 26.10 30.43 -7.35
C LEU A 4 24.65 30.19 -6.90
N VAL A 5 23.76 31.14 -7.16
CA VAL A 5 22.34 31.02 -6.82
C VAL A 5 21.67 29.98 -7.73
N LEU A 6 22.04 29.95 -9.01
CA LEU A 6 21.52 28.93 -9.96
C LEU A 6 21.96 27.52 -9.59
N CYS A 7 23.23 27.34 -9.16
CA CYS A 7 23.72 26.03 -8.68
C CYS A 7 23.01 25.58 -7.39
N ALA A 8 22.74 26.51 -6.46
CA ALA A 8 22.00 26.19 -5.23
C ALA A 8 20.56 25.77 -5.52
N CYS A 9 19.87 26.42 -6.46
CA CYS A 9 18.51 26.03 -6.87
C CYS A 9 18.48 24.65 -7.53
N VAL A 10 19.45 24.32 -8.40
CA VAL A 10 19.52 23.00 -9.03
C VAL A 10 19.80 21.89 -8.00
N LEU A 11 20.63 22.15 -7.00
CA LEU A 11 20.89 21.18 -5.94
C LEU A 11 19.66 20.98 -5.03
N VAL A 12 18.89 22.04 -4.72
CA VAL A 12 17.67 21.91 -3.92
C VAL A 12 16.60 21.11 -4.67
N LEU A 13 16.46 21.28 -5.99
CA LEU A 13 15.53 20.50 -6.80
C LEU A 13 15.95 19.02 -6.94
N ALA A 14 17.24 18.72 -6.92
CA ALA A 14 17.75 17.34 -6.94
C ALA A 14 17.50 16.59 -5.62
N PHE A 15 17.36 17.29 -4.49
CA PHE A 15 17.08 16.66 -3.19
C PHE A 15 15.58 16.39 -2.94
N GLN A 16 14.68 16.92 -3.74
CA GLN A 16 13.23 16.71 -3.58
C GLN A 16 12.69 15.50 -4.33
N SER A 17 13.51 14.84 -5.12
CA SER A 17 13.12 13.62 -5.87
C SER A 17 13.46 12.34 -5.09
N SER A 18 13.04 12.23 -3.82
CA SER A 18 12.83 10.91 -3.24
C SER A 18 11.61 10.34 -3.96
N SER A 19 11.85 9.69 -5.09
CA SER A 19 10.80 9.29 -6.00
C SER A 19 9.83 8.36 -5.26
N SER A 20 8.53 8.54 -5.49
CA SER A 20 7.47 7.66 -4.99
C SER A 20 7.73 6.17 -5.34
N SER A 21 8.55 5.88 -6.35
CA SER A 21 9.05 4.53 -6.64
C SER A 21 9.95 3.98 -5.54
N GLU A 22 10.83 4.79 -4.95
CA GLU A 22 11.69 4.37 -3.84
C GLU A 22 10.87 4.06 -2.59
N ILE A 23 9.85 4.87 -2.27
CA ILE A 23 8.91 4.60 -1.18
C ILE A 23 8.17 3.28 -1.42
N LYS A 24 7.69 3.04 -2.64
CA LYS A 24 7.03 1.79 -3.04
C LYS A 24 7.93 0.57 -2.80
N ASP A 25 9.19 0.63 -3.24
CA ASP A 25 10.14 -0.49 -3.12
C ASP A 25 10.52 -0.76 -1.66
N ARG A 26 10.71 0.28 -0.85
CA ARG A 26 10.95 0.15 0.60
C ARG A 26 9.75 -0.47 1.31
N LEU A 27 8.52 -0.04 1.00
CA LEU A 27 7.30 -0.64 1.53
C LEU A 27 7.19 -2.12 1.16
N LYS A 28 7.41 -2.47 -0.12
CA LYS A 28 7.38 -3.86 -0.58
C LYS A 28 8.40 -4.73 0.16
N SER A 29 9.63 -4.25 0.29
CA SER A 29 10.70 -4.96 0.98
C SER A 29 10.37 -5.21 2.46
N ALA A 30 9.89 -4.18 3.16
CA ALA A 30 9.52 -4.25 4.56
C ALA A 30 8.35 -5.21 4.80
N VAL A 31 7.32 -5.15 3.97
CA VAL A 31 6.16 -6.07 4.03
C VAL A 31 6.61 -7.51 3.77
N ARG A 32 7.41 -7.75 2.72
CA ARG A 32 7.86 -9.08 2.33
C ARG A 32 8.68 -9.75 3.44
N SER A 33 9.65 -9.05 4.03
CA SER A 33 10.51 -9.61 5.09
C SER A 33 9.72 -9.97 6.35
N ASN A 34 8.72 -9.15 6.71
CA ASN A 34 7.90 -9.36 7.90
C ASN A 34 6.89 -10.51 7.70
N LEU A 35 6.31 -10.66 6.51
CA LEU A 35 5.32 -11.69 6.20
C LEU A 35 5.94 -13.07 6.06
N GLN A 36 7.17 -13.19 5.55
CA GLN A 36 7.80 -14.47 5.22
C GLN A 36 7.88 -15.41 6.43
N LYS A 37 8.14 -14.89 7.63
CA LYS A 37 8.22 -15.66 8.87
C LYS A 37 6.92 -16.41 9.21
N TYR A 38 5.77 -15.83 8.89
CA TYR A 38 4.44 -16.36 9.25
C TYR A 38 3.73 -17.03 8.08
N ALA A 39 4.21 -16.83 6.85
CA ALA A 39 3.52 -17.29 5.64
C ALA A 39 3.50 -18.82 5.53
N GLU A 40 4.65 -19.49 5.64
CA GLU A 40 4.75 -20.95 5.44
C GLU A 40 3.80 -21.75 6.36
N PRO A 41 3.75 -21.51 7.69
CA PRO A 41 2.78 -22.19 8.53
C PRO A 41 1.32 -21.93 8.11
N CYS A 42 1.01 -20.69 7.70
CA CYS A 42 -0.35 -20.33 7.30
C CYS A 42 -0.74 -20.93 5.95
N PHE A 43 0.18 -21.14 5.02
CA PHE A 43 -0.09 -21.89 3.79
C PHE A 43 -0.49 -23.33 4.12
N SER A 44 0.30 -24.01 4.95
CA SER A 44 0.02 -25.39 5.37
C SER A 44 -1.33 -25.52 6.11
N GLU A 45 -1.61 -24.62 7.07
CA GLU A 45 -2.85 -24.62 7.86
C GLU A 45 -4.11 -24.41 7.01
N ASN A 46 -3.99 -23.74 5.86
CA ASN A 46 -5.13 -23.44 4.96
C ASN A 46 -5.16 -24.31 3.69
N ASN A 47 -4.39 -25.42 3.64
CA ASN A 47 -4.27 -26.26 2.46
C ASN A 47 -4.00 -25.47 1.17
N ALA A 48 -3.19 -24.42 1.29
CA ALA A 48 -2.76 -23.58 0.20
C ALA A 48 -1.32 -23.90 -0.20
N THR A 49 -0.99 -23.64 -1.45
CA THR A 49 0.34 -23.86 -2.03
C THR A 49 0.92 -22.56 -2.57
N GLY A 50 2.16 -22.60 -3.05
CA GLY A 50 2.76 -21.44 -3.74
C GLY A 50 1.97 -20.99 -4.97
N ASP A 51 1.32 -21.95 -5.66
CA ASP A 51 0.51 -21.68 -6.85
C ASP A 51 -0.82 -20.96 -6.52
N ASP A 52 -1.29 -21.08 -5.28
CA ASP A 52 -2.46 -20.33 -4.81
C ASP A 52 -2.12 -18.85 -4.56
N ARG A 53 -0.85 -18.46 -4.54
CA ARG A 53 -0.42 -17.08 -4.29
C ARG A 53 -0.70 -16.20 -5.51
N TYR A 54 -1.27 -15.02 -5.29
CA TYR A 54 -1.40 -13.99 -6.32
C TYR A 54 -0.15 -13.11 -6.37
N THR A 55 0.32 -12.85 -7.60
CA THR A 55 1.33 -11.83 -7.88
C THR A 55 0.68 -10.43 -7.88
N GLU A 56 1.50 -9.39 -7.87
CA GLU A 56 1.01 -8.01 -8.06
C GLU A 56 0.29 -7.86 -9.41
N GLU A 57 0.83 -8.44 -10.48
CA GLU A 57 0.23 -8.45 -11.81
C GLU A 57 -1.13 -9.15 -11.84
N ASP A 58 -1.26 -10.30 -11.17
CA ASP A 58 -2.54 -11.02 -11.04
C ASP A 58 -3.61 -10.14 -10.38
N ILE A 59 -3.22 -9.34 -9.37
CA ILE A 59 -4.11 -8.41 -8.67
C ILE A 59 -4.47 -7.25 -9.58
N MET A 60 -3.50 -6.62 -10.23
CA MET A 60 -3.72 -5.46 -11.09
C MET A 60 -4.56 -5.79 -12.33
N THR A 61 -4.49 -7.04 -12.83
CA THR A 61 -5.33 -7.54 -13.93
C THR A 61 -6.67 -8.10 -13.46
N ASN A 62 -7.00 -8.01 -12.17
CA ASN A 62 -8.22 -8.54 -11.57
C ASN A 62 -8.42 -10.06 -11.79
N LEU A 63 -7.34 -10.82 -11.92
CA LEU A 63 -7.41 -12.26 -12.15
C LEU A 63 -8.18 -12.97 -11.02
N TYR A 64 -8.10 -12.46 -9.80
CA TYR A 64 -8.78 -12.97 -8.61
C TYR A 64 -10.31 -12.87 -8.69
N ALA A 65 -10.85 -11.96 -9.49
CA ALA A 65 -12.31 -11.74 -9.64
C ALA A 65 -12.99 -12.75 -10.57
N LYS A 66 -12.19 -13.54 -11.30
CA LYS A 66 -12.75 -14.55 -12.21
C LYS A 66 -13.36 -15.71 -11.43
N PRO A 67 -14.56 -16.20 -11.82
CA PRO A 67 -15.26 -17.27 -11.12
C PRO A 67 -14.42 -18.54 -10.92
N GLU A 68 -13.62 -18.93 -11.91
CA GLU A 68 -12.71 -20.09 -11.84
C GLU A 68 -11.63 -19.96 -10.75
N ASN A 69 -11.33 -18.75 -10.31
CA ASN A 69 -10.35 -18.49 -9.27
C ASN A 69 -10.95 -18.32 -7.87
N ALA A 70 -12.25 -18.48 -7.69
CA ALA A 70 -12.93 -18.23 -6.42
C ALA A 70 -12.31 -19.02 -5.24
N GLU A 71 -12.00 -20.29 -5.43
CA GLU A 71 -11.37 -21.11 -4.37
C GLU A 71 -9.92 -20.70 -4.11
N ARG A 72 -9.14 -20.39 -5.14
CA ARG A 72 -7.78 -19.83 -5.01
C ARG A 72 -7.81 -18.51 -4.22
N THR A 73 -8.77 -17.63 -4.55
CA THR A 73 -8.96 -16.35 -3.87
C THR A 73 -9.32 -16.55 -2.40
N ARG A 74 -10.24 -17.47 -2.10
CA ARG A 74 -10.62 -17.81 -0.73
C ARG A 74 -9.43 -18.32 0.08
N LYS A 75 -8.68 -19.29 -0.44
CA LYS A 75 -7.47 -19.84 0.23
C LYS A 75 -6.44 -18.74 0.50
N ASN A 76 -6.16 -17.91 -0.49
CA ASN A 76 -5.21 -16.81 -0.33
C ASN A 76 -5.66 -15.85 0.79
N GLY A 77 -6.93 -15.49 0.82
CA GLY A 77 -7.52 -14.66 1.88
C GLY A 77 -7.39 -15.30 3.27
N CYS A 78 -7.63 -16.60 3.39
CA CYS A 78 -7.48 -17.32 4.65
C CYS A 78 -6.01 -17.37 5.11
N VAL A 79 -5.06 -17.50 4.19
CA VAL A 79 -3.60 -17.41 4.51
C VAL A 79 -3.28 -16.02 5.05
N ILE A 80 -3.78 -14.95 4.43
CA ILE A 80 -3.56 -13.58 4.89
C ILE A 80 -4.18 -13.37 6.27
N ALA A 81 -5.42 -13.82 6.50
CA ALA A 81 -6.08 -13.77 7.81
C ALA A 81 -5.25 -14.50 8.89
N CYS A 82 -4.76 -15.69 8.57
CA CYS A 82 -3.89 -16.47 9.46
C CYS A 82 -2.63 -15.68 9.84
N VAL A 83 -1.95 -15.08 8.86
CA VAL A 83 -0.74 -14.27 9.09
C VAL A 83 -1.05 -13.07 9.97
N MET A 84 -2.16 -12.37 9.72
CA MET A 84 -2.60 -11.23 10.54
C MET A 84 -2.90 -11.65 11.98
N LYS A 85 -3.55 -12.80 12.20
CA LYS A 85 -3.83 -13.34 13.54
C LYS A 85 -2.56 -13.73 14.28
N LYS A 86 -1.60 -14.40 13.61
CA LYS A 86 -0.30 -14.74 14.22
C LYS A 86 0.53 -13.52 14.61
N GLN A 87 0.28 -12.37 14.01
CA GLN A 87 0.90 -11.09 14.36
C GLN A 87 0.07 -10.24 15.31
N ASP A 88 -1.03 -10.77 15.84
CA ASP A 88 -2.00 -10.06 16.71
C ASP A 88 -2.60 -8.80 16.06
N LEU A 89 -2.70 -8.78 14.72
CA LEU A 89 -3.27 -7.66 13.96
C LEU A 89 -4.77 -7.84 13.67
N MET A 90 -5.30 -9.06 13.90
CA MET A 90 -6.68 -9.41 13.61
C MET A 90 -7.22 -10.43 14.61
N GLU A 91 -8.49 -10.28 14.98
CA GLU A 91 -9.23 -11.22 15.84
C GLU A 91 -10.63 -11.44 15.25
N GLY A 92 -10.90 -12.67 14.79
CA GLY A 92 -12.06 -12.92 13.93
C GLY A 92 -12.02 -11.97 12.74
N THR A 93 -13.11 -11.25 12.50
CA THR A 93 -13.19 -10.24 11.42
C THR A 93 -12.78 -8.82 11.85
N ASN A 94 -12.35 -8.64 13.09
CA ASN A 94 -11.93 -7.36 13.61
C ASN A 94 -10.44 -7.11 13.37
N ILE A 95 -10.11 -6.12 12.55
CA ILE A 95 -8.73 -5.65 12.35
C ILE A 95 -8.39 -4.71 13.50
N LYS A 96 -7.35 -5.03 14.26
CA LYS A 96 -6.87 -4.25 15.41
C LYS A 96 -6.08 -3.03 14.91
N GLU A 97 -6.79 -1.98 14.55
CA GLU A 97 -6.24 -0.79 13.89
C GLU A 97 -5.04 -0.20 14.65
N ALA A 98 -5.14 -0.08 15.98
CA ALA A 98 -4.05 0.43 16.82
C ALA A 98 -2.79 -0.45 16.70
N GLN A 99 -2.94 -1.78 16.72
CA GLN A 99 -1.83 -2.73 16.59
C GLN A 99 -1.19 -2.67 15.18
N VAL A 100 -2.02 -2.50 14.14
CA VAL A 100 -1.52 -2.29 12.77
C VAL A 100 -0.61 -1.06 12.70
N HIS A 101 -1.02 0.06 13.32
CA HIS A 101 -0.22 1.29 13.34
C HIS A 101 1.07 1.13 14.16
N VAL A 102 1.04 0.43 15.29
CA VAL A 102 2.25 0.08 16.06
C VAL A 102 3.20 -0.76 15.19
N ARG A 103 2.68 -1.78 14.51
CA ARG A 103 3.49 -2.65 13.65
C ARG A 103 4.14 -1.90 12.48
N ILE A 104 3.45 -0.96 11.86
CA ILE A 104 4.01 -0.11 10.81
C ILE A 104 5.22 0.67 11.36
N ASN A 105 5.09 1.27 12.54
CA ASN A 105 6.19 2.02 13.16
C ASN A 105 7.39 1.12 13.49
N GLU A 106 7.15 -0.10 13.98
CA GLU A 106 8.23 -1.06 14.29
C GLU A 106 8.97 -1.54 13.04
N VAL A 107 8.25 -1.78 11.95
CA VAL A 107 8.82 -2.33 10.70
C VAL A 107 9.55 -1.26 9.89
N LEU A 108 9.03 -0.02 9.93
CA LEU A 108 9.55 1.10 9.14
C LEU A 108 10.31 2.11 10.02
N MET A 109 10.99 1.63 11.07
CA MET A 109 11.76 2.49 11.97
C MET A 109 12.70 3.43 11.19
N ASN A 110 12.66 4.73 11.56
CA ASN A 110 13.50 5.79 11.01
C ASN A 110 13.22 6.21 9.55
N ASP A 111 12.11 5.78 8.97
CA ASP A 111 11.70 6.19 7.62
C ASP A 111 10.36 6.94 7.65
N GLY A 112 10.40 8.18 8.14
CA GLY A 112 9.20 9.01 8.36
C GLY A 112 8.29 9.15 7.12
N PRO A 113 8.81 9.46 5.93
CA PRO A 113 8.01 9.55 4.71
C PRO A 113 7.31 8.23 4.36
N VAL A 114 8.05 7.10 4.43
CA VAL A 114 7.49 5.76 4.17
C VAL A 114 6.46 5.36 5.22
N GLN A 115 6.71 5.68 6.51
CA GLN A 115 5.73 5.46 7.58
C GLN A 115 4.43 6.25 7.35
N ALA A 116 4.53 7.54 7.03
CA ALA A 116 3.37 8.40 6.80
C ALA A 116 2.49 7.83 5.69
N GLU A 117 3.11 7.39 4.60
CA GLU A 117 2.40 6.80 3.46
C GLU A 117 1.79 5.43 3.80
N ALA A 118 2.52 4.56 4.51
CA ALA A 118 1.99 3.30 4.99
C ALA A 118 0.75 3.49 5.88
N HIS A 119 0.78 4.45 6.80
CA HIS A 119 -0.36 4.80 7.64
C HIS A 119 -1.55 5.31 6.81
N ARG A 120 -1.29 6.14 5.79
CA ARG A 120 -2.33 6.67 4.89
C ARG A 120 -3.03 5.56 4.13
N ILE A 121 -2.25 4.65 3.51
CA ILE A 121 -2.75 3.48 2.78
C ILE A 121 -3.58 2.59 3.69
N MET A 122 -3.03 2.24 4.87
CA MET A 122 -3.72 1.33 5.79
C MET A 122 -5.05 1.89 6.28
N ARG A 123 -5.12 3.15 6.70
CA ARG A 123 -6.39 3.79 7.09
C ARG A 123 -7.43 3.75 5.98
N LYS A 124 -7.03 4.08 4.74
CA LYS A 124 -7.92 4.03 3.58
C LYS A 124 -8.45 2.61 3.33
N CYS A 125 -7.56 1.61 3.34
CA CYS A 125 -7.90 0.24 3.02
C CYS A 125 -8.72 -0.44 4.14
N MET A 126 -8.40 -0.21 5.42
CA MET A 126 -9.22 -0.70 6.53
C MET A 126 -10.64 -0.12 6.49
N LYS A 127 -10.79 1.17 6.14
CA LYS A 127 -12.12 1.77 5.94
C LYS A 127 -12.90 1.11 4.79
N LYS A 128 -12.21 0.81 3.66
CA LYS A 128 -12.83 0.15 2.48
C LYS A 128 -13.41 -1.23 2.82
N VAL A 129 -12.71 -2.01 3.67
CA VAL A 129 -13.12 -3.38 3.99
C VAL A 129 -13.96 -3.52 5.26
N ARG A 130 -14.34 -2.42 5.90
CA ARG A 130 -14.96 -2.42 7.23
C ARG A 130 -16.26 -3.24 7.29
N SER A 131 -17.08 -3.18 6.24
CA SER A 131 -18.38 -3.87 6.16
C SER A 131 -18.29 -5.35 5.82
N ILE A 132 -17.13 -5.85 5.40
CA ILE A 132 -16.97 -7.27 5.04
C ILE A 132 -16.99 -8.11 6.33
N THR A 133 -17.87 -9.12 6.37
CA THR A 133 -18.08 -9.95 7.54
C THR A 133 -17.45 -11.34 7.47
N GLN A 134 -16.91 -11.72 6.31
CA GLN A 134 -16.18 -12.97 6.12
C GLN A 134 -14.67 -12.69 6.30
N GLU A 135 -14.04 -13.41 7.21
CA GLU A 135 -12.64 -13.20 7.61
C GLU A 135 -11.67 -13.29 6.44
N CYS A 136 -11.75 -14.38 5.66
CA CYS A 136 -10.85 -14.60 4.53
C CYS A 136 -11.09 -13.57 3.41
N GLU A 137 -12.34 -13.24 3.12
CA GLU A 137 -12.71 -12.24 2.13
C GLU A 137 -12.22 -10.83 2.54
N LYS A 138 -12.44 -10.46 3.81
CA LYS A 138 -11.96 -9.17 4.35
C LYS A 138 -10.46 -9.03 4.21
N SER A 139 -9.71 -10.07 4.59
CA SER A 139 -8.25 -10.07 4.55
C SER A 139 -7.72 -10.02 3.13
N PHE A 140 -8.35 -10.75 2.20
CA PHE A 140 -7.99 -10.67 0.79
C PHE A 140 -8.31 -9.29 0.20
N SER A 141 -9.48 -8.74 0.46
CA SER A 141 -9.88 -7.41 -0.01
C SER A 141 -8.99 -6.29 0.56
N LEU A 142 -8.54 -6.44 1.81
CA LEU A 142 -7.55 -5.54 2.40
C LEU A 142 -6.22 -5.61 1.63
N HIS A 143 -5.75 -6.81 1.34
CA HIS A 143 -4.51 -7.03 0.57
C HIS A 143 -4.59 -6.42 -0.83
N VAL A 144 -5.67 -6.67 -1.56
CA VAL A 144 -5.92 -6.08 -2.89
C VAL A 144 -5.87 -4.55 -2.82
N CYS A 145 -6.58 -3.95 -1.85
CA CYS A 145 -6.58 -2.50 -1.68
C CYS A 145 -5.18 -1.94 -1.42
N ILE A 146 -4.36 -2.64 -0.62
CA ILE A 146 -2.98 -2.21 -0.32
C ILE A 146 -2.12 -2.29 -1.58
N VAL A 147 -2.20 -3.39 -2.35
CA VAL A 147 -1.43 -3.56 -3.60
C VAL A 147 -1.80 -2.48 -4.60
N GLU A 148 -3.10 -2.24 -4.85
CA GLU A 148 -3.59 -1.18 -5.73
C GLU A 148 -3.10 0.22 -5.29
N ALA A 149 -3.11 0.49 -3.99
CA ALA A 149 -2.66 1.79 -3.45
C ALA A 149 -1.15 1.96 -3.60
N MET A 150 -0.37 0.90 -3.38
CA MET A 150 1.09 0.92 -3.58
C MET A 150 1.48 1.07 -5.05
N ASP A 151 0.69 0.50 -5.97
CA ASP A 151 0.95 0.67 -7.40
C ASP A 151 0.79 2.13 -7.84
N LYS A 152 -0.27 2.79 -7.36
CA LYS A 152 -0.52 4.21 -7.64
C LYS A 152 0.55 5.16 -7.12
N LEU A 153 1.31 4.78 -6.08
CA LEU A 153 2.42 5.61 -5.61
C LEU A 153 3.51 5.84 -6.67
N GLY A 154 3.69 4.89 -7.59
CA GLY A 154 4.65 5.03 -8.68
C GLY A 154 4.17 5.92 -9.84
N GLN A 155 2.86 6.17 -9.95
CA GLN A 155 2.26 6.84 -11.11
C GLN A 155 2.05 8.35 -10.91
N HIS A 156 2.09 8.87 -9.67
CA HIS A 156 1.81 10.29 -9.38
C HIS A 156 2.90 11.28 -9.82
N ASN A 157 4.06 10.83 -10.28
CA ASN A 157 5.14 11.74 -10.73
C ASN A 157 5.01 12.23 -12.17
N GLU A 158 4.04 11.74 -12.95
CA GLU A 158 3.88 12.16 -14.36
C GLU A 158 2.76 13.20 -14.57
N HIS A 159 1.87 13.43 -13.59
CA HIS A 159 0.70 14.29 -13.78
C HIS A 159 0.64 15.58 -12.93
N GLU A 160 1.58 15.78 -11.99
CA GLU A 160 1.60 17.02 -11.18
C GLU A 160 2.36 18.20 -11.83
N LEU A 161 2.90 18.02 -13.03
CA LEU A 161 3.62 19.08 -13.78
C LEU A 161 2.70 19.90 -14.70
N ASP A 162 1.42 19.52 -14.88
CA ASP A 162 0.54 20.17 -15.86
C ASP A 162 -0.69 20.88 -15.26
N SER A 163 -0.88 20.96 -13.95
CA SER A 163 -2.12 21.54 -13.39
C SER A 163 -2.00 22.82 -12.56
N ASP A 164 -0.82 23.44 -12.45
CA ASP A 164 -0.64 24.68 -11.66
C ASP A 164 -0.55 25.98 -12.50
N THR A 165 -1.11 26.01 -13.73
CA THR A 165 -1.06 27.22 -14.55
C THR A 165 -2.40 27.77 -15.03
N GLU A 166 -3.53 27.36 -14.47
CA GLU A 166 -4.82 27.98 -14.81
C GLU A 166 -5.69 28.26 -13.60
N ASP A 167 -5.34 29.25 -12.76
CA ASP A 167 -6.34 29.93 -11.88
C ASP A 167 -5.82 31.26 -11.28
N GLU A 168 -5.15 32.10 -12.08
CA GLU A 168 -4.97 33.52 -11.70
C GLU A 168 -5.19 34.45 -12.90
N ALA A 169 -6.40 34.55 -13.37
CA ALA A 169 -6.83 35.71 -14.15
C ALA A 169 -8.34 35.73 -14.29
N VAL A 170 -9.08 36.27 -13.33
CA VAL A 170 -10.32 37.04 -13.53
C VAL A 170 -10.82 37.53 -12.15
N THR A 171 -10.47 38.75 -11.78
CA THR A 171 -11.41 39.72 -11.15
C THR A 171 -10.66 41.02 -10.89
N GLU A 172 -10.57 41.85 -11.90
CA GLU A 172 -10.46 43.28 -11.68
C GLU A 172 -11.10 44.00 -12.88
N GLN A 173 -12.41 44.22 -12.80
CA GLN A 173 -13.11 45.32 -13.44
C GLN A 173 -14.59 45.31 -13.03
N ALA A 174 -14.92 46.17 -12.10
CA ALA A 174 -16.15 46.94 -11.97
C ALA A 174 -16.12 47.61 -10.59
N GLU A 175 -15.73 48.79 -10.46
CA GLU A 175 -16.35 50.09 -10.62
C GLU A 175 -15.43 51.16 -10.04
#